data_ec78cf02f739005ad68d3ea33e9b2a2a
#
_entry.id   ec78cf02f739005ad68d3ea33e9b2a2a
#
_cell.length_a   1.000
_cell.length_b   1.000
_cell.length_c   1.000
_cell.angle_alpha   90.00
_cell.angle_beta   90.00
_cell.angle_gamma   90.00
#
_symmetry.space_group_name_H-M   'P 1'
#
loop_
_entity.id
_entity.type
_entity.pdbx_description
1 polymer ?
#
loop_
_entity_poly.entity_id
_entity_poly.type
_entity_poly.pdbx_seq_one_letter_code
_entity_poly.pdbx_strand_id
1 'polypeptide(L)'
;MNLSTRAAIRPTHPRRPRTTALLLVAGLVATAMTVLVNGQALAGTTLGASAAEKGRYFGAAVAAGKLGDSTYTTILNREFNSITAENEMKMDATEPNQGQFTFTNGDRIVNHALGRGMKVRGHTLAWHSQQPGWMQRMEGSALRSAL
;
A
#
# COMPACT_ATOMS: atom_id res chain seq x y z
N MET A 1 -45.48 -28.69 82.98
CA MET A 1 -45.65 -28.56 81.52
C MET A 1 -45.04 -27.24 81.09
N ASN A 2 -43.86 -27.29 80.55
CA ASN A 2 -43.05 -26.09 80.23
C ASN A 2 -43.12 -25.85 78.75
N LEU A 3 -43.67 -24.72 78.33
CA LEU A 3 -43.67 -24.26 76.94
C LEU A 3 -42.52 -23.31 76.79
N SER A 4 -41.49 -23.74 76.03
CA SER A 4 -40.33 -22.97 75.68
C SER A 4 -40.61 -22.17 74.43
N THR A 5 -40.55 -20.84 74.51
CA THR A 5 -40.71 -19.89 73.40
C THR A 5 -39.39 -19.71 72.70
N ARG A 6 -39.30 -20.15 71.44
CA ARG A 6 -38.13 -19.93 70.54
C ARG A 6 -38.26 -18.55 69.91
N ALA A 7 -37.29 -17.66 70.15
CA ALA A 7 -37.13 -16.40 69.45
C ALA A 7 -36.51 -16.59 68.08
N ALA A 8 -37.16 -16.01 67.08
CA ALA A 8 -36.68 -16.03 65.72
C ALA A 8 -35.64 -14.90 65.50
N ILE A 9 -34.43 -15.27 65.05
CA ILE A 9 -33.38 -14.36 64.71
C ILE A 9 -33.61 -13.93 63.28
N ARG A 10 -33.78 -12.64 62.97
CA ARG A 10 -33.84 -12.07 61.63
C ARG A 10 -32.42 -11.83 61.12
N PRO A 11 -32.07 -12.24 59.91
CA PRO A 11 -30.79 -11.91 59.34
C PRO A 11 -30.76 -10.46 58.85
N THR A 12 -29.76 -9.71 59.25
CA THR A 12 -29.46 -8.35 58.82
C THR A 12 -28.66 -8.45 57.51
N HIS A 13 -29.19 -7.93 56.39
CA HIS A 13 -28.46 -7.80 55.14
C HIS A 13 -27.46 -6.63 55.23
N PRO A 14 -26.19 -6.81 54.86
CA PRO A 14 -25.25 -5.70 54.77
C PRO A 14 -25.56 -4.81 53.54
N ARG A 15 -25.70 -3.50 53.79
CA ARG A 15 -25.81 -2.49 52.74
C ARG A 15 -24.48 -2.36 51.99
N ARG A 16 -24.45 -2.68 50.69
CA ARG A 16 -23.32 -2.44 49.81
C ARG A 16 -23.16 -0.94 49.56
N PRO A 17 -21.93 -0.38 49.62
CA PRO A 17 -21.70 1.04 49.34
C PRO A 17 -21.88 1.36 47.86
N ARG A 18 -22.50 2.49 47.56
CA ARG A 18 -22.82 3.03 46.23
C ARG A 18 -21.64 3.68 45.53
N THR A 19 -20.40 3.33 45.84
CA THR A 19 -19.20 4.00 45.33
C THR A 19 -18.59 3.37 44.07
N THR A 20 -19.11 2.22 43.60
CA THR A 20 -18.51 1.52 42.43
C THR A 20 -19.05 1.97 41.07
N ALA A 21 -20.13 2.74 41.03
CA ALA A 21 -20.72 3.18 39.74
C ALA A 21 -20.06 4.43 39.14
N LEU A 22 -19.40 5.27 39.97
CA LEU A 22 -18.79 6.52 39.45
C LEU A 22 -17.43 6.31 38.75
N LEU A 23 -16.69 5.25 39.07
CA LEU A 23 -15.36 4.99 38.50
C LEU A 23 -15.42 4.39 37.09
N LEU A 24 -16.49 3.69 36.72
CA LEU A 24 -16.68 3.11 35.40
C LEU A 24 -17.06 4.16 34.35
N VAL A 25 -17.78 5.21 34.71
CA VAL A 25 -18.16 6.30 33.80
C VAL A 25 -16.95 7.19 33.47
N ALA A 26 -16.07 7.45 34.47
CA ALA A 26 -14.85 8.23 34.25
C ALA A 26 -13.85 7.50 33.31
N GLY A 27 -13.75 6.17 33.40
CA GLY A 27 -12.89 5.36 32.54
C GLY A 27 -13.35 5.33 31.08
N LEU A 28 -14.65 5.32 30.81
CA LEU A 28 -15.20 5.31 29.44
C LEU A 28 -15.04 6.67 28.73
N VAL A 29 -15.12 7.77 29.45
CA VAL A 29 -14.92 9.12 28.89
C VAL A 29 -13.45 9.36 28.57
N ALA A 30 -12.51 8.86 29.36
CA ALA A 30 -11.09 8.99 29.11
C ALA A 30 -10.63 8.17 27.87
N THR A 31 -11.19 6.96 27.66
CA THR A 31 -10.89 6.14 26.46
C THR A 31 -11.51 6.70 25.19
N ALA A 32 -12.68 7.33 25.27
CA ALA A 32 -13.30 7.98 24.10
C ALA A 32 -12.55 9.25 23.67
N MET A 33 -11.96 10.00 24.60
CA MET A 33 -11.16 11.20 24.25
C MET A 33 -9.79 10.86 23.65
N THR A 34 -9.17 9.74 24.01
CA THR A 34 -7.89 9.33 23.40
C THR A 34 -8.04 8.84 21.95
N VAL A 35 -9.20 8.31 21.56
CA VAL A 35 -9.46 7.90 20.17
C VAL A 35 -9.69 9.10 19.25
N LEU A 36 -10.18 10.23 19.76
CA LEU A 36 -10.41 11.45 18.97
C LEU A 36 -9.16 12.28 18.71
N VAL A 37 -8.07 12.10 19.47
CA VAL A 37 -6.82 12.86 19.28
C VAL A 37 -5.87 12.16 18.26
N ASN A 38 -6.05 10.86 18.01
CA ASN A 38 -5.21 10.11 17.04
C ASN A 38 -5.69 10.18 15.57
N GLY A 39 -6.67 11.00 15.26
CA GLY A 39 -7.20 11.18 13.91
C GLY A 39 -6.54 12.29 13.09
N GLN A 40 -5.47 12.91 13.57
CA GLN A 40 -4.65 13.77 12.73
C GLN A 40 -3.71 12.87 11.92
N ALA A 41 -4.08 12.58 10.69
CA ALA A 41 -3.16 12.00 9.72
C ALA A 41 -1.94 12.94 9.66
N LEU A 42 -0.82 12.50 10.21
CA LEU A 42 0.45 13.17 9.98
C LEU A 42 0.67 13.16 8.47
N ALA A 43 0.83 14.33 7.88
CA ALA A 43 1.13 14.44 6.45
C ALA A 43 2.34 13.55 6.14
N GLY A 44 2.24 12.78 5.08
CA GLY A 44 3.30 11.85 4.69
C GLY A 44 4.62 12.59 4.52
N THR A 45 5.67 12.06 5.10
CA THR A 45 7.00 12.68 5.07
C THR A 45 7.72 12.53 3.73
N THR A 46 7.12 11.81 2.78
CA THR A 46 7.64 11.58 1.42
C THR A 46 6.55 11.81 0.38
N LEU A 47 6.93 12.03 -0.88
CA LEU A 47 5.97 12.24 -1.96
C LEU A 47 5.03 11.04 -2.14
N GLY A 48 5.57 9.83 -2.08
CA GLY A 48 4.77 8.60 -2.15
C GLY A 48 3.81 8.43 -0.97
N ALA A 49 4.25 8.77 0.25
CA ALA A 49 3.40 8.70 1.44
C ALA A 49 2.26 9.73 1.37
N SER A 50 2.56 10.98 0.99
CA SER A 50 1.54 12.02 0.80
C SER A 50 0.51 11.66 -0.27
N ALA A 51 0.94 11.03 -1.37
CA ALA A 51 0.02 10.52 -2.40
C ALA A 51 -0.87 9.40 -1.86
N ALA A 52 -0.29 8.48 -1.06
CA ALA A 52 -1.00 7.34 -0.50
C ALA A 52 -2.14 7.75 0.46
N GLU A 53 -2.00 8.88 1.19
CA GLU A 53 -3.07 9.44 2.03
C GLU A 53 -4.37 9.72 1.25
N LYS A 54 -4.25 9.96 -0.05
CA LYS A 54 -5.38 10.23 -0.96
C LYS A 54 -5.69 9.01 -1.86
N GLY A 55 -5.17 7.83 -1.52
CA GLY A 55 -5.34 6.62 -2.33
C GLY A 55 -4.67 6.70 -3.71
N ARG A 56 -3.64 7.54 -3.86
CA ARG A 56 -2.90 7.77 -5.12
C ARG A 56 -1.49 7.24 -5.05
N TYR A 57 -0.86 7.16 -6.21
CA TYR A 57 0.56 6.83 -6.35
C TYR A 57 1.33 8.07 -6.82
N PHE A 58 2.57 8.20 -6.35
CA PHE A 58 3.55 9.12 -6.89
C PHE A 58 4.69 8.31 -7.48
N GLY A 59 4.79 8.28 -8.80
CA GLY A 59 5.69 7.39 -9.53
C GLY A 59 6.78 8.13 -10.27
N ALA A 60 7.85 7.38 -10.59
CA ALA A 60 8.93 7.83 -11.45
C ALA A 60 9.08 6.94 -12.69
N ALA A 61 9.52 7.53 -13.80
CA ALA A 61 10.09 6.77 -14.91
C ALA A 61 11.51 6.32 -14.53
N VAL A 62 11.83 5.05 -14.73
CA VAL A 62 13.07 4.42 -14.24
C VAL A 62 13.75 3.66 -15.35
N ALA A 63 15.03 3.96 -15.57
CA ALA A 63 15.90 3.21 -16.45
C ALA A 63 16.66 2.12 -15.68
N ALA A 64 16.70 0.89 -16.20
CA ALA A 64 17.39 -0.24 -15.58
C ALA A 64 18.88 0.04 -15.32
N GLY A 65 19.55 0.77 -16.22
CA GLY A 65 20.95 1.17 -16.07
C GLY A 65 21.23 2.06 -14.86
N LYS A 66 20.21 2.79 -14.34
CA LYS A 66 20.33 3.66 -13.18
C LYS A 66 20.18 2.95 -11.84
N LEU A 67 19.71 1.71 -11.83
CA LEU A 67 19.52 0.96 -10.59
C LEU A 67 20.81 0.58 -9.85
N GLY A 68 21.98 0.77 -10.49
CA GLY A 68 23.29 0.63 -9.85
C GLY A 68 23.80 1.92 -9.18
N ASP A 69 23.15 3.06 -9.41
CA ASP A 69 23.51 4.34 -8.79
C ASP A 69 22.86 4.46 -7.39
N SER A 70 23.68 4.51 -6.35
CA SER A 70 23.20 4.55 -4.97
C SER A 70 22.45 5.84 -4.65
N THR A 71 22.85 6.98 -5.17
CA THR A 71 22.17 8.26 -4.96
C THR A 71 20.80 8.25 -5.61
N TYR A 72 20.73 7.78 -6.86
CA TYR A 72 19.49 7.62 -7.59
C TYR A 72 18.52 6.68 -6.87
N THR A 73 18.97 5.50 -6.48
CA THR A 73 18.11 4.51 -5.81
C THR A 73 17.70 4.93 -4.40
N THR A 74 18.54 5.70 -3.68
CA THR A 74 18.17 6.26 -2.38
C THR A 74 17.00 7.22 -2.51
N ILE A 75 17.02 8.13 -3.48
CA ILE A 75 15.92 9.08 -3.73
C ILE A 75 14.69 8.33 -4.23
N LEU A 76 14.85 7.44 -5.22
CA LEU A 76 13.76 6.63 -5.76
C LEU A 76 13.03 5.85 -4.67
N ASN A 77 13.76 5.15 -3.83
CA ASN A 77 13.18 4.29 -2.79
C ASN A 77 12.54 5.07 -1.66
N ARG A 78 13.00 6.30 -1.39
CA ARG A 78 12.44 7.15 -0.35
C ARG A 78 11.18 7.87 -0.81
N GLU A 79 11.21 8.47 -2.01
CA GLU A 79 10.17 9.42 -2.41
C GLU A 79 9.02 8.80 -3.22
N PHE A 80 9.24 7.66 -3.89
CA PHE A 80 8.26 7.11 -4.82
C PHE A 80 7.67 5.80 -4.36
N ASN A 81 6.39 5.59 -4.64
CA ASN A 81 5.67 4.35 -4.36
C ASN A 81 5.16 3.64 -5.62
N SER A 82 5.56 4.13 -6.81
CA SER A 82 5.25 3.54 -8.10
C SER A 82 6.39 3.75 -9.10
N ILE A 83 6.58 2.79 -9.99
CA ILE A 83 7.60 2.83 -11.06
C ILE A 83 6.92 2.57 -12.40
N THR A 84 7.37 3.29 -13.43
CA THR A 84 7.14 3.00 -14.85
C THR A 84 8.50 2.82 -15.50
N ALA A 85 8.72 1.76 -16.27
CA ALA A 85 9.96 1.61 -17.04
C ALA A 85 10.06 2.74 -18.08
N GLU A 86 11.24 3.36 -18.17
CA GLU A 86 11.44 4.47 -19.10
C GLU A 86 11.43 4.00 -20.55
N ASN A 87 12.14 2.90 -20.87
CA ASN A 87 12.21 2.32 -22.21
C ASN A 87 12.03 0.80 -22.22
N GLU A 88 12.36 0.11 -21.14
CA GLU A 88 12.60 -1.33 -21.10
C GLU A 88 11.33 -2.19 -21.23
N MET A 89 10.15 -1.56 -21.22
CA MET A 89 8.87 -2.22 -21.47
C MET A 89 8.23 -1.78 -22.79
N LYS A 90 8.95 -1.07 -23.66
CA LYS A 90 8.47 -0.71 -24.99
C LYS A 90 8.74 -1.85 -25.96
N MET A 91 8.02 -1.86 -27.08
CA MET A 91 8.02 -2.99 -27.99
C MET A 91 9.40 -3.32 -28.57
N ASP A 92 10.17 -2.29 -28.98
CA ASP A 92 11.53 -2.46 -29.50
C ASP A 92 12.50 -3.06 -28.47
N ALA A 93 12.24 -2.85 -27.18
CA ALA A 93 13.03 -3.42 -26.10
C ALA A 93 12.57 -4.83 -25.70
N THR A 94 11.28 -5.11 -25.80
CA THR A 94 10.72 -6.42 -25.37
C THR A 94 10.70 -7.45 -26.49
N GLU A 95 10.57 -7.02 -27.75
CA GLU A 95 10.57 -7.86 -28.95
C GLU A 95 11.35 -7.20 -30.09
N PRO A 96 12.67 -7.07 -29.95
CA PRO A 96 13.52 -6.40 -30.97
C PRO A 96 13.47 -7.10 -32.34
N ASN A 97 13.30 -8.40 -32.37
CA ASN A 97 13.06 -9.19 -33.55
C ASN A 97 11.78 -10.00 -33.39
N GLN A 98 11.01 -10.17 -34.44
CA GLN A 98 9.72 -10.85 -34.39
C GLN A 98 9.85 -12.26 -33.79
N GLY A 99 9.06 -12.55 -32.78
CA GLY A 99 9.07 -13.82 -32.05
C GLY A 99 10.24 -14.00 -31.07
N GLN A 100 11.13 -13.01 -30.93
CA GLN A 100 12.28 -13.07 -30.01
C GLN A 100 12.09 -12.10 -28.86
N PHE A 101 11.66 -12.63 -27.73
CA PHE A 101 11.38 -11.83 -26.56
C PHE A 101 12.59 -11.67 -25.64
N THR A 102 12.77 -10.47 -25.08
CA THR A 102 13.80 -10.15 -24.11
C THR A 102 13.24 -9.27 -22.99
N PHE A 103 13.24 -9.76 -21.75
CA PHE A 103 12.65 -9.06 -20.60
C PHE A 103 13.68 -8.70 -19.53
N THR A 104 14.95 -9.03 -19.72
CA THR A 104 16.00 -8.92 -18.69
C THR A 104 16.03 -7.55 -18.02
N ASN A 105 16.00 -6.46 -18.76
CA ASN A 105 16.05 -5.11 -18.19
C ASN A 105 14.69 -4.68 -17.59
N GLY A 106 13.59 -5.08 -18.22
CA GLY A 106 12.24 -4.90 -17.64
C GLY A 106 12.11 -5.61 -16.30
N ASP A 107 12.54 -6.87 -16.22
CA ASP A 107 12.53 -7.68 -15.01
C ASP A 107 13.38 -7.08 -13.88
N ARG A 108 14.54 -6.49 -14.20
CA ARG A 108 15.34 -5.77 -13.18
C ARG A 108 14.57 -4.63 -12.55
N ILE A 109 13.80 -3.86 -13.34
CA ILE A 109 12.96 -2.76 -12.83
C ILE A 109 11.80 -3.32 -12.00
N VAL A 110 11.12 -4.35 -12.51
CA VAL A 110 9.99 -4.99 -11.79
C VAL A 110 10.44 -5.55 -10.45
N ASN A 111 11.53 -6.33 -10.45
CA ASN A 111 12.07 -6.94 -9.24
C ASN A 111 12.52 -5.88 -8.20
N HIS A 112 13.11 -4.77 -8.68
CA HIS A 112 13.44 -3.64 -7.80
C HIS A 112 12.19 -3.05 -7.15
N ALA A 113 11.14 -2.82 -7.92
CA ALA A 113 9.88 -2.27 -7.43
C ALA A 113 9.20 -3.22 -6.43
N LEU A 114 9.06 -4.50 -6.78
CA LEU A 114 8.41 -5.50 -5.94
C LEU A 114 9.16 -5.72 -4.61
N GLY A 115 10.50 -5.74 -4.66
CA GLY A 115 11.32 -5.86 -3.46
C GLY A 115 11.19 -4.68 -2.48
N ARG A 116 10.52 -3.61 -2.89
CA ARG A 116 10.26 -2.39 -2.09
C ARG A 116 8.78 -2.07 -1.91
N GLY A 117 7.90 -2.98 -2.31
CA GLY A 117 6.45 -2.80 -2.19
C GLY A 117 5.89 -1.69 -3.10
N MET A 118 6.64 -1.26 -4.12
CA MET A 118 6.19 -0.25 -5.08
C MET A 118 5.24 -0.85 -6.11
N LYS A 119 4.33 -0.04 -6.63
CA LYS A 119 3.50 -0.41 -7.79
C LYS A 119 4.30 -0.31 -9.08
N VAL A 120 3.99 -1.20 -10.02
CA VAL A 120 4.57 -1.16 -11.38
C VAL A 120 3.48 -0.81 -12.37
N ARG A 121 3.75 0.19 -13.21
CA ARG A 121 2.93 0.53 -14.37
C ARG A 121 3.66 0.10 -15.64
N GLY A 122 3.09 -0.87 -16.36
CA GLY A 122 3.58 -1.26 -17.69
C GLY A 122 3.38 -0.14 -18.71
N HIS A 123 4.42 0.20 -19.46
CA HIS A 123 4.38 1.16 -20.56
C HIS A 123 5.42 0.76 -21.61
N THR A 124 5.02 0.24 -22.78
CA THR A 124 3.64 0.16 -23.27
C THR A 124 3.53 -1.01 -24.27
N LEU A 125 2.35 -1.61 -24.37
CA LEU A 125 2.12 -2.74 -25.29
C LEU A 125 2.17 -2.27 -26.75
N ALA A 126 1.55 -1.14 -27.07
CA ALA A 126 1.56 -0.57 -28.42
C ALA A 126 1.67 0.96 -28.33
N TRP A 127 2.52 1.55 -29.18
CA TRP A 127 2.73 2.98 -29.27
C TRP A 127 3.26 3.35 -30.67
N HIS A 128 2.98 4.58 -31.10
CA HIS A 128 3.43 5.07 -32.40
C HIS A 128 4.94 5.25 -32.49
N SER A 129 5.66 5.27 -31.38
CA SER A 129 7.12 5.41 -31.30
C SER A 129 7.75 4.15 -30.71
N GLN A 130 9.03 3.96 -30.93
CA GLN A 130 9.79 2.78 -30.46
C GLN A 130 9.13 1.44 -30.82
N GLN A 131 8.56 1.38 -32.02
CA GLN A 131 8.17 0.13 -32.65
C GLN A 131 9.42 -0.54 -33.25
N PRO A 132 9.58 -1.86 -33.10
CA PRO A 132 10.68 -2.59 -33.71
C PRO A 132 10.59 -2.52 -35.24
N GLY A 133 11.75 -2.53 -35.90
CA GLY A 133 11.83 -2.37 -37.35
C GLY A 133 11.03 -3.41 -38.17
N TRP A 134 10.86 -4.61 -37.62
CA TRP A 134 10.04 -5.66 -38.23
C TRP A 134 8.57 -5.29 -38.31
N MET A 135 8.03 -4.58 -37.30
CA MET A 135 6.62 -4.17 -37.24
C MET A 135 6.33 -2.91 -38.05
N GLN A 136 7.28 -1.98 -38.19
CA GLN A 136 7.07 -0.67 -38.83
C GLN A 136 6.59 -0.74 -40.27
N ARG A 137 6.76 -1.87 -40.93
CA ARG A 137 6.34 -2.13 -42.34
C ARG A 137 5.12 -3.00 -42.46
N MET A 138 4.49 -3.39 -41.30
CA MET A 138 3.31 -4.22 -41.34
C MET A 138 2.04 -3.38 -41.46
N GLU A 139 1.07 -3.90 -42.22
CA GLU A 139 -0.23 -3.29 -42.44
C GLU A 139 -1.34 -4.33 -42.37
N GLY A 140 -2.60 -3.85 -42.23
CA GLY A 140 -3.79 -4.67 -42.35
C GLY A 140 -3.85 -5.83 -41.36
N SER A 141 -4.14 -7.04 -41.86
CA SER A 141 -4.29 -8.25 -41.02
C SER A 141 -2.97 -8.70 -40.42
N ALA A 142 -1.85 -8.50 -41.10
CA ALA A 142 -0.52 -8.86 -40.58
C ALA A 142 -0.19 -8.04 -39.32
N LEU A 143 -0.41 -6.72 -39.33
CA LEU A 143 -0.23 -5.86 -38.15
C LEU A 143 -1.17 -6.26 -37.04
N ARG A 144 -2.43 -6.52 -37.36
CA ARG A 144 -3.43 -6.95 -36.33
C ARG A 144 -3.03 -8.27 -35.66
N SER A 145 -2.44 -9.21 -36.39
CA SER A 145 -1.99 -10.49 -35.83
C SER A 145 -0.70 -10.38 -35.05
N ALA A 146 0.09 -9.33 -35.27
CA ALA A 146 1.33 -9.09 -34.55
C ALA A 146 1.14 -8.32 -33.21
N LEU A 147 0.00 -7.65 -33.04
CA LEU A 147 -0.41 -6.94 -31.83
C LEU A 147 -1.21 -7.83 -30.89
#